data_0b6b73eee3cf356efbe40ae8544cc6df
#
_entry.id   0b6b73eee3cf356efbe40ae8544cc6df
#
_cell.length_a   1.000
_cell.length_b   1.000
_cell.length_c   1.000
_cell.angle_alpha   90.00
_cell.angle_beta   90.00
_cell.angle_gamma   90.00
#
_symmetry.space_group_name_H-M   'P 1'
#
loop_
_entity.id
_entity.type
_entity.pdbx_description
1 polymer ?
#
loop_
_entity_poly.entity_id
_entity_poly.type
_entity_poly.pdbx_seq_one_letter_code
_entity_poly.pdbx_strand_id
1 'polypeptide(L)'
;MVRGPPAGSSANSKNDEESDGVSFPRSQDHFERFTRLIAWELEDEMIAVEERLQKWNRNRLVENGITLFDLEGRNDGWLFGERIVKLFTRGEALPHHRFRHGDIVTLSRKNPLKEKTIEGTVLSRSRKFIRIVVNEQPAKIRQDTWRLDRGANRIAHDRMVGALEALFSDENSTLLRELFYGQVRDMEGSSSRPANLGGIQKRLQAQSKHTGELNSSQASAFSNAMEYRLSLIQGPPGTGK
;
A
#
# COMPACT_ATOMS: atom_id res chain seq x y z
N MET A 1 71.02 11.70 51.03
CA MET A 1 69.86 11.57 51.91
C MET A 1 68.67 11.61 51.07
N VAL A 2 68.22 10.50 50.59
CA VAL A 2 67.20 9.59 51.07
C VAL A 2 65.86 10.29 51.36
N ARG A 3 64.89 10.02 50.52
CA ARG A 3 63.56 9.51 50.89
C ARG A 3 62.81 9.11 49.69
N GLY A 4 62.42 7.84 49.69
CA GLY A 4 61.60 7.22 48.63
C GLY A 4 60.12 7.54 48.78
N PRO A 5 59.30 7.06 47.80
CA PRO A 5 57.89 7.41 47.66
C PRO A 5 56.95 6.49 48.45
N PRO A 6 55.72 6.90 48.69
CA PRO A 6 54.71 5.99 49.17
C PRO A 6 53.90 5.37 47.99
N ALA A 7 53.54 4.16 48.24
CA ALA A 7 52.77 3.30 47.39
C ALA A 7 51.26 3.64 47.37
N GLY A 8 50.59 3.26 46.27
CA GLY A 8 49.33 2.61 46.29
C GLY A 8 48.05 3.48 46.15
N SER A 9 47.50 3.51 45.03
CA SER A 9 46.04 3.45 44.93
C SER A 9 45.61 2.65 43.65
N SER A 10 44.95 1.59 43.92
CA SER A 10 44.33 0.69 42.94
C SER A 10 43.38 1.45 42.01
N ALA A 11 43.72 1.52 40.75
CA ALA A 11 42.82 1.91 39.72
C ALA A 11 41.90 0.73 39.39
N ASN A 12 40.65 0.93 39.68
CA ASN A 12 39.54 0.06 39.36
C ASN A 12 39.33 0.14 37.83
N SER A 13 39.82 -0.84 37.11
CA SER A 13 39.51 -1.01 35.70
C SER A 13 38.03 -1.39 35.57
N LYS A 14 37.23 -0.44 35.29
CA LYS A 14 35.89 -0.71 34.75
C LYS A 14 36.10 -1.33 33.37
N ASN A 15 35.79 -2.60 33.27
CA ASN A 15 35.55 -3.25 32.01
C ASN A 15 34.31 -2.58 31.37
N ASP A 16 34.56 -1.65 30.46
CA ASP A 16 33.58 -1.27 29.48
C ASP A 16 33.45 -2.46 28.55
N GLU A 17 32.48 -3.32 28.81
CA GLU A 17 32.00 -4.29 27.83
C GLU A 17 31.48 -3.47 26.66
N GLU A 18 32.31 -3.29 25.62
CA GLU A 18 31.89 -2.97 24.28
C GLU A 18 30.91 -4.06 23.86
N SER A 19 29.64 -3.78 24.02
CA SER A 19 28.60 -4.54 23.34
C SER A 19 28.86 -4.41 21.86
N ASP A 20 29.29 -5.50 21.22
CA ASP A 20 29.25 -5.70 19.77
C ASP A 20 27.79 -5.56 19.28
N GLY A 21 27.32 -4.32 19.26
CA GLY A 21 26.05 -3.96 18.68
C GLY A 21 26.21 -4.06 17.19
N VAL A 22 25.64 -5.11 16.59
CA VAL A 22 25.40 -5.15 15.15
C VAL A 22 24.70 -3.85 14.79
N SER A 23 25.44 -2.97 14.14
CA SER A 23 24.93 -1.67 13.70
C SER A 23 23.96 -1.91 12.55
N PHE A 24 22.70 -2.11 12.89
CA PHE A 24 21.63 -2.07 11.89
C PHE A 24 21.58 -0.66 11.27
N PRO A 25 21.30 -0.54 9.97
CA PRO A 25 21.17 0.78 9.36
C PRO A 25 20.20 1.62 10.22
N ARG A 26 20.63 2.83 10.56
CA ARG A 26 19.81 3.71 11.38
C ARG A 26 18.44 3.82 10.76
N SER A 27 17.40 3.86 11.57
CA SER A 27 16.01 3.97 11.08
C SER A 27 15.84 5.10 10.07
N GLN A 28 16.58 6.19 10.26
CA GLN A 28 16.63 7.32 9.35
C GLN A 28 17.20 6.96 7.98
N ASP A 29 18.30 6.21 7.92
CA ASP A 29 18.92 5.78 6.66
C ASP A 29 17.96 4.89 5.85
N HIS A 30 17.19 4.03 6.54
CA HIS A 30 16.16 3.21 5.92
C HIS A 30 15.03 4.07 5.35
N PHE A 31 14.51 5.00 6.13
CA PHE A 31 13.45 5.92 5.73
C PHE A 31 13.87 6.73 4.49
N GLU A 32 15.02 7.40 4.55
CA GLU A 32 15.54 8.22 3.45
C GLU A 32 15.78 7.39 2.18
N ARG A 33 16.37 6.20 2.33
CA ARG A 33 16.66 5.30 1.22
C ARG A 33 15.37 4.85 0.51
N PHE A 34 14.39 4.34 1.28
CA PHE A 34 13.16 3.82 0.68
C PHE A 34 12.27 4.93 0.15
N THR A 35 12.19 6.08 0.80
CA THR A 35 11.48 7.26 0.26
C THR A 35 12.04 7.66 -1.10
N ARG A 36 13.37 7.67 -1.25
CA ARG A 36 14.03 7.98 -2.51
C ARG A 36 13.74 6.93 -3.59
N LEU A 37 13.80 5.64 -3.23
CA LEU A 37 13.51 4.55 -4.17
C LEU A 37 12.05 4.60 -4.66
N ILE A 38 11.10 4.84 -3.78
CA ILE A 38 9.69 5.01 -4.11
C ILE A 38 9.48 6.22 -5.04
N ALA A 39 10.15 7.34 -4.76
CA ALA A 39 10.07 8.53 -5.60
C ALA A 39 10.60 8.26 -7.02
N TRP A 40 11.73 7.58 -7.15
CA TRP A 40 12.29 7.20 -8.47
C TRP A 40 11.36 6.26 -9.25
N GLU A 41 10.77 5.27 -8.58
CA GLU A 41 9.82 4.36 -9.23
C GLU A 41 8.59 5.11 -9.76
N LEU A 42 8.07 6.08 -8.98
CA LEU A 42 6.97 6.94 -9.43
C LEU A 42 7.37 7.80 -10.63
N GLU A 43 8.57 8.40 -10.60
CA GLU A 43 9.10 9.21 -11.69
C GLU A 43 9.23 8.38 -12.99
N ASP A 44 9.80 7.18 -12.90
CA ASP A 44 9.92 6.27 -14.03
C ASP A 44 8.54 5.86 -14.59
N GLU A 45 7.57 5.59 -13.72
CA GLU A 45 6.19 5.28 -14.14
C GLU A 45 5.55 6.48 -14.85
N MET A 46 5.74 7.70 -14.35
CA MET A 46 5.23 8.93 -14.97
C MET A 46 5.88 9.18 -16.34
N ILE A 47 7.19 9.03 -16.45
CA ILE A 47 7.93 9.13 -17.72
C ILE A 47 7.39 8.10 -18.72
N ALA A 48 7.20 6.85 -18.30
CA ALA A 48 6.66 5.79 -19.15
C ALA A 48 5.22 6.08 -19.62
N VAL A 49 4.39 6.71 -18.79
CA VAL A 49 3.05 7.18 -19.18
C VAL A 49 3.16 8.27 -20.24
N GLU A 50 3.98 9.28 -20.00
CA GLU A 50 4.17 10.40 -20.91
C GLU A 50 4.70 9.94 -22.27
N GLU A 51 5.72 9.08 -22.29
CA GLU A 51 6.26 8.50 -23.52
C GLU A 51 5.20 7.75 -24.35
N ARG A 52 4.34 6.97 -23.69
CA ARG A 52 3.23 6.28 -24.37
C ARG A 52 2.26 7.27 -25.01
N LEU A 53 1.90 8.32 -24.29
CA LEU A 53 0.99 9.36 -24.77
C LEU A 53 1.57 10.18 -25.92
N GLN A 54 2.90 10.37 -25.94
CA GLN A 54 3.61 11.11 -26.99
C GLN A 54 3.88 10.26 -28.23
N LYS A 55 4.39 9.02 -28.04
CA LYS A 55 5.01 8.23 -29.11
C LYS A 55 4.08 7.16 -29.71
N TRP A 56 3.06 6.71 -28.96
CA TRP A 56 2.21 5.63 -29.43
C TRP A 56 1.02 6.17 -30.24
N ASN A 57 0.78 5.53 -31.38
CA ASN A 57 -0.40 5.82 -32.16
C ASN A 57 -1.68 5.25 -31.51
N ARG A 58 -2.84 5.70 -31.97
CA ARG A 58 -4.15 5.30 -31.44
C ARG A 58 -4.33 3.78 -31.40
N ASN A 59 -3.97 3.09 -32.48
CA ASN A 59 -4.17 1.64 -32.59
C ASN A 59 -3.38 0.91 -31.51
N ARG A 60 -2.10 1.27 -31.32
CA ARG A 60 -1.24 0.67 -30.31
C ARG A 60 -1.74 0.90 -28.89
N LEU A 61 -2.28 2.08 -28.59
CA LEU A 61 -2.86 2.40 -27.30
C LEU A 61 -4.10 1.54 -27.00
N VAL A 62 -4.99 1.37 -28.00
CA VAL A 62 -6.20 0.55 -27.90
C VAL A 62 -5.86 -0.93 -27.79
N GLU A 63 -4.99 -1.46 -28.64
CA GLU A 63 -4.55 -2.86 -28.61
C GLU A 63 -3.94 -3.26 -27.26
N ASN A 64 -3.17 -2.35 -26.65
CA ASN A 64 -2.66 -2.57 -25.30
C ASN A 64 -3.69 -2.41 -24.19
N GLY A 65 -4.89 -1.92 -24.51
CA GLY A 65 -6.00 -1.78 -23.57
C GLY A 65 -5.79 -0.75 -22.47
N ILE A 66 -4.92 0.25 -22.70
CA ILE A 66 -4.56 1.29 -21.74
C ILE A 66 -5.21 2.63 -22.04
N THR A 67 -5.87 2.76 -23.18
CA THR A 67 -6.61 3.97 -23.59
C THR A 67 -7.92 3.57 -24.22
N LEU A 68 -8.99 4.27 -23.87
CA LEU A 68 -10.28 4.22 -24.54
C LEU A 68 -10.58 5.57 -25.16
N PHE A 69 -11.10 5.56 -26.38
CA PHE A 69 -11.43 6.75 -27.15
C PHE A 69 -12.94 6.83 -27.43
N ASP A 70 -13.36 8.02 -27.82
CA ASP A 70 -14.74 8.30 -28.29
C ASP A 70 -15.82 7.86 -27.30
N LEU A 71 -15.53 8.01 -26.02
CA LEU A 71 -16.47 7.67 -24.95
C LEU A 71 -17.50 8.77 -24.79
N GLU A 72 -18.76 8.39 -24.60
CA GLU A 72 -19.78 9.27 -24.07
C GLU A 72 -19.78 9.21 -22.54
N GLY A 73 -20.07 10.35 -21.91
CA GLY A 73 -20.06 10.46 -20.47
C GLY A 73 -21.40 10.92 -19.89
N ARG A 74 -21.72 10.44 -18.69
CA ARG A 74 -22.83 10.96 -17.91
C ARG A 74 -22.52 10.96 -16.41
N ASN A 75 -23.14 11.87 -15.69
CA ASN A 75 -23.10 11.81 -14.23
C ASN A 75 -23.88 10.58 -13.74
N ASP A 76 -23.30 9.85 -12.78
CA ASP A 76 -23.85 8.59 -12.26
C ASP A 76 -23.89 8.55 -10.72
N GLY A 77 -23.96 9.72 -10.10
CA GLY A 77 -24.08 9.91 -8.65
C GLY A 77 -22.85 10.49 -7.98
N TRP A 78 -22.73 10.20 -6.68
CA TRP A 78 -21.70 10.71 -5.80
C TRP A 78 -21.16 9.59 -4.91
N LEU A 79 -19.90 9.66 -4.55
CA LEU A 79 -19.24 8.79 -3.59
C LEU A 79 -18.38 9.65 -2.67
N PHE A 80 -18.67 9.65 -1.36
CA PHE A 80 -17.93 10.42 -0.34
C PHE A 80 -17.68 11.90 -0.70
N GLY A 81 -18.65 12.54 -1.37
CA GLY A 81 -18.52 13.95 -1.79
C GLY A 81 -17.87 14.16 -3.16
N GLU A 82 -17.33 13.13 -3.78
CA GLU A 82 -16.78 13.17 -5.13
C GLU A 82 -17.79 12.70 -6.18
N ARG A 83 -17.64 13.16 -7.41
CA ARG A 83 -18.58 12.80 -8.49
C ARG A 83 -18.22 11.48 -9.13
N ILE A 84 -19.26 10.69 -9.41
CA ILE A 84 -19.14 9.50 -10.25
C ILE A 84 -19.54 9.86 -11.68
N VAL A 85 -18.65 9.54 -12.61
CA VAL A 85 -18.86 9.66 -14.06
C VAL A 85 -18.92 8.27 -14.65
N LYS A 86 -19.96 7.98 -15.42
CA LYS A 86 -20.09 6.77 -16.21
C LYS A 86 -19.70 7.06 -17.65
N LEU A 87 -18.73 6.31 -18.16
CA LEU A 87 -18.22 6.38 -19.52
C LEU A 87 -18.64 5.12 -20.29
N PHE A 88 -19.09 5.28 -21.53
CA PHE A 88 -19.59 4.19 -22.37
C PHE A 88 -19.51 4.57 -23.86
N THR A 89 -19.69 3.59 -24.74
CA THR A 89 -19.85 3.79 -26.17
C THR A 89 -21.31 3.58 -26.54
N ARG A 90 -21.83 4.32 -27.53
CA ARG A 90 -23.23 4.28 -27.92
C ARG A 90 -23.58 2.95 -28.57
N GLY A 91 -24.41 2.15 -27.89
CA GLY A 91 -24.95 0.90 -28.43
C GLY A 91 -23.97 -0.28 -28.51
N GLU A 92 -22.72 -0.10 -28.19
CA GLU A 92 -21.65 -1.09 -28.34
C GLU A 92 -21.00 -1.47 -27.00
N ALA A 93 -20.34 -2.62 -27.01
CA ALA A 93 -19.43 -2.98 -25.94
C ALA A 93 -18.16 -2.13 -26.03
N LEU A 94 -17.57 -1.80 -24.88
CA LEU A 94 -16.26 -1.17 -24.86
C LEU A 94 -15.21 -2.07 -25.54
N PRO A 95 -14.22 -1.51 -26.24
CA PRO A 95 -13.07 -2.26 -26.71
C PRO A 95 -12.41 -3.03 -25.58
N HIS A 96 -11.65 -4.06 -25.89
CA HIS A 96 -10.86 -4.78 -24.88
C HIS A 96 -9.96 -3.79 -24.15
N HIS A 97 -10.00 -3.80 -22.81
CA HIS A 97 -9.21 -2.91 -21.99
C HIS A 97 -8.72 -3.57 -20.70
N ARG A 98 -7.64 -3.02 -20.16
CA ARG A 98 -6.98 -3.51 -18.93
C ARG A 98 -7.27 -2.69 -17.69
N PHE A 99 -8.20 -1.74 -17.74
CA PHE A 99 -8.59 -0.95 -16.58
C PHE A 99 -9.18 -1.86 -15.49
N ARG A 100 -8.75 -1.64 -14.25
CA ARG A 100 -9.21 -2.38 -13.07
C ARG A 100 -9.75 -1.42 -12.02
N HIS A 101 -10.52 -1.94 -11.08
CA HIS A 101 -10.94 -1.17 -9.90
C HIS A 101 -9.71 -0.64 -9.17
N GLY A 102 -9.73 0.65 -8.83
CA GLY A 102 -8.61 1.35 -8.18
C GLY A 102 -7.53 1.89 -9.11
N ASP A 103 -7.57 1.61 -10.42
CA ASP A 103 -6.63 2.22 -11.36
C ASP A 103 -6.83 3.73 -11.42
N ILE A 104 -5.72 4.47 -11.43
CA ILE A 104 -5.74 5.91 -11.68
C ILE A 104 -5.88 6.15 -13.17
N VAL A 105 -6.73 7.08 -13.52
CA VAL A 105 -7.06 7.41 -14.90
C VAL A 105 -7.08 8.90 -15.15
N THR A 106 -6.77 9.26 -16.38
CA THR A 106 -6.83 10.64 -16.87
C THR A 106 -7.92 10.75 -17.92
N LEU A 107 -8.89 11.61 -17.65
CA LEU A 107 -9.98 11.93 -18.57
C LEU A 107 -9.63 13.20 -19.34
N SER A 108 -9.67 13.13 -20.66
CA SER A 108 -9.41 14.24 -21.58
C SER A 108 -10.39 14.21 -22.74
N ARG A 109 -10.42 15.27 -23.58
CA ARG A 109 -11.24 15.28 -24.78
C ARG A 109 -10.49 14.74 -25.99
N LYS A 110 -9.25 15.14 -26.18
CA LYS A 110 -8.40 14.77 -27.34
C LYS A 110 -7.03 14.31 -26.92
N ASN A 111 -6.19 15.27 -26.50
CA ASN A 111 -4.78 14.99 -26.18
C ASN A 111 -4.49 15.41 -24.74
N PRO A 112 -4.26 14.46 -23.84
CA PRO A 112 -4.03 14.75 -22.43
C PRO A 112 -2.76 15.58 -22.16
N LEU A 113 -1.82 15.62 -23.11
CA LEU A 113 -0.59 16.41 -22.99
C LEU A 113 -0.77 17.87 -23.41
N LYS A 114 -1.88 18.22 -24.06
CA LYS A 114 -2.11 19.58 -24.64
C LYS A 114 -3.34 20.28 -24.08
N GLU A 115 -4.04 19.67 -23.17
CA GLU A 115 -5.27 20.24 -22.59
C GLU A 115 -5.37 19.96 -21.08
N LYS A 116 -6.25 20.68 -20.41
CA LYS A 116 -6.55 20.41 -19.00
C LYS A 116 -7.21 19.05 -18.90
N THR A 117 -6.62 18.18 -18.13
CA THR A 117 -7.11 16.84 -17.86
C THR A 117 -7.81 16.78 -16.51
N ILE A 118 -8.64 15.77 -16.33
CA ILE A 118 -9.32 15.48 -15.08
C ILE A 118 -8.83 14.12 -14.60
N GLU A 119 -8.25 14.10 -13.42
CA GLU A 119 -7.84 12.85 -12.79
C GLU A 119 -9.03 12.17 -12.12
N GLY A 120 -8.97 10.86 -12.08
CA GLY A 120 -9.97 10.05 -11.41
C GLY A 120 -9.48 8.64 -11.12
N THR A 121 -10.34 7.89 -10.42
CA THR A 121 -10.08 6.50 -10.05
C THR A 121 -11.19 5.61 -10.58
N VAL A 122 -10.84 4.46 -11.14
CA VAL A 122 -11.82 3.49 -11.61
C VAL A 122 -12.59 2.89 -10.43
N LEU A 123 -13.87 3.17 -10.35
CA LEU A 123 -14.77 2.65 -9.33
C LEU A 123 -15.30 1.26 -9.70
N SER A 124 -15.74 1.09 -10.92
CA SER A 124 -16.24 -0.20 -11.41
C SER A 124 -16.21 -0.26 -12.93
N ARG A 125 -16.21 -1.46 -13.45
CA ARG A 125 -16.23 -1.71 -14.89
C ARG A 125 -17.18 -2.83 -15.27
N SER A 126 -17.71 -2.74 -16.47
CA SER A 126 -18.45 -3.82 -17.12
C SER A 126 -18.05 -3.89 -18.60
N ARG A 127 -18.60 -4.84 -19.32
CA ARG A 127 -18.39 -4.92 -20.78
C ARG A 127 -18.88 -3.68 -21.54
N LYS A 128 -19.83 -2.92 -20.98
CA LYS A 128 -20.50 -1.79 -21.67
C LYS A 128 -20.12 -0.42 -21.13
N PHE A 129 -19.49 -0.34 -19.97
CA PHE A 129 -19.15 0.94 -19.33
C PHE A 129 -18.01 0.83 -18.33
N ILE A 130 -17.41 1.96 -18.05
CA ILE A 130 -16.53 2.19 -16.90
C ILE A 130 -17.10 3.32 -16.07
N ARG A 131 -17.12 3.17 -14.75
CA ARG A 131 -17.41 4.23 -13.78
C ARG A 131 -16.12 4.69 -13.16
N ILE A 132 -15.91 5.99 -13.12
CA ILE A 132 -14.78 6.62 -12.47
C ILE A 132 -15.27 7.63 -11.44
N VAL A 133 -14.56 7.74 -10.34
CA VAL A 133 -14.71 8.83 -9.38
C VAL A 133 -13.72 9.91 -9.80
N VAL A 134 -14.17 11.15 -9.91
CA VAL A 134 -13.34 12.27 -10.38
C VAL A 134 -13.28 13.36 -9.33
N ASN A 135 -12.11 13.97 -9.20
CA ASN A 135 -11.86 15.07 -8.29
C ASN A 135 -12.49 16.39 -8.75
N GLU A 136 -12.71 16.55 -10.05
CA GLU A 136 -13.33 17.75 -10.64
C GLU A 136 -14.44 17.34 -11.62
N GLN A 137 -15.54 18.07 -11.61
CA GLN A 137 -16.65 17.77 -12.54
C GLN A 137 -16.26 18.12 -13.98
N PRO A 138 -16.33 17.15 -14.92
CA PRO A 138 -16.12 17.45 -16.33
C PRO A 138 -17.18 18.40 -16.87
N ALA A 139 -16.76 19.56 -17.35
CA ALA A 139 -17.67 20.44 -18.05
C ALA A 139 -18.20 19.74 -19.32
N LYS A 140 -19.52 19.87 -19.57
CA LYS A 140 -20.18 19.30 -20.76
C LYS A 140 -20.04 17.77 -20.92
N ILE A 141 -20.01 17.03 -19.81
CA ILE A 141 -19.81 15.58 -19.81
C ILE A 141 -20.72 14.81 -20.78
N ARG A 142 -21.95 15.31 -21.03
CA ARG A 142 -22.92 14.70 -21.92
C ARG A 142 -22.83 15.16 -23.37
N GLN A 143 -22.12 16.24 -23.65
CA GLN A 143 -22.11 16.88 -24.96
C GLN A 143 -20.84 16.59 -25.75
N ASP A 144 -19.74 16.33 -25.03
CA ASP A 144 -18.44 16.07 -25.62
C ASP A 144 -18.15 14.55 -25.66
N THR A 145 -17.24 14.16 -26.53
CA THR A 145 -16.62 12.84 -26.53
C THR A 145 -15.36 12.88 -25.68
N TRP A 146 -15.08 11.76 -25.04
CA TRP A 146 -14.03 11.66 -24.05
C TRP A 146 -13.02 10.57 -24.40
N ARG A 147 -11.81 10.82 -23.97
CA ARG A 147 -10.69 9.88 -23.97
C ARG A 147 -10.32 9.55 -22.53
N LEU A 148 -10.13 8.28 -22.24
CA LEU A 148 -9.71 7.78 -20.94
C LEU A 148 -8.37 7.07 -21.08
N ASP A 149 -7.34 7.57 -20.41
CA ASP A 149 -6.01 7.00 -20.37
C ASP A 149 -5.69 6.45 -18.98
N ARG A 150 -4.92 5.37 -18.92
CA ARG A 150 -4.41 4.85 -17.65
C ARG A 150 -3.22 5.70 -17.20
N GLY A 151 -3.33 6.31 -16.03
CA GLY A 151 -2.31 7.12 -15.39
C GLY A 151 -1.32 6.31 -14.56
N ALA A 152 -0.35 7.00 -13.95
CA ALA A 152 0.53 6.44 -12.93
C ALA A 152 -0.21 6.25 -11.60
N ASN A 153 0.16 5.22 -10.85
CA ASN A 153 -0.54 4.88 -9.59
C ASN A 153 0.03 5.65 -8.39
N ARG A 154 -0.16 6.97 -8.37
CA ARG A 154 0.32 7.84 -7.29
C ARG A 154 -0.21 7.44 -5.91
N ILE A 155 -1.45 6.96 -5.81
CA ILE A 155 -2.05 6.54 -4.52
C ILE A 155 -1.28 5.39 -3.87
N ALA A 156 -0.76 4.45 -4.66
CA ALA A 156 0.06 3.36 -4.13
C ALA A 156 1.37 3.90 -3.55
N HIS A 157 2.00 4.84 -4.25
CA HIS A 157 3.24 5.48 -3.78
C HIS A 157 3.00 6.30 -2.51
N ASP A 158 1.94 7.11 -2.47
CA ASP A 158 1.57 7.89 -1.27
C ASP A 158 1.33 6.99 -0.05
N ARG A 159 0.70 5.83 -0.26
CA ARG A 159 0.51 4.83 0.81
C ARG A 159 1.82 4.20 1.28
N MET A 160 2.75 3.93 0.36
CA MET A 160 4.07 3.40 0.73
C MET A 160 4.87 4.42 1.52
N VAL A 161 4.86 5.69 1.11
CA VAL A 161 5.51 6.79 1.86
C VAL A 161 4.86 6.96 3.23
N GLY A 162 3.54 7.00 3.31
CA GLY A 162 2.82 7.10 4.58
C GLY A 162 3.09 5.91 5.52
N ALA A 163 3.29 4.70 4.98
CA ALA A 163 3.68 3.53 5.78
C ALA A 163 5.12 3.66 6.33
N LEU A 164 6.04 4.23 5.54
CA LEU A 164 7.40 4.52 6.00
C LEU A 164 7.40 5.61 7.08
N GLU A 165 6.62 6.67 6.91
CA GLU A 165 6.46 7.73 7.90
C GLU A 165 5.90 7.17 9.22
N ALA A 166 4.87 6.32 9.14
CA ALA A 166 4.28 5.67 10.30
C ALA A 166 5.26 4.71 11.00
N LEU A 167 6.13 4.03 10.25
CA LEU A 167 7.17 3.18 10.82
C LEU A 167 8.29 4.00 11.47
N PHE A 168 8.59 5.16 10.91
CA PHE A 168 9.64 6.05 11.40
C PHE A 168 9.21 6.86 12.63
N SER A 169 7.94 7.26 12.72
CA SER A 169 7.41 8.04 13.84
C SER A 169 7.39 7.21 15.14
N ASP A 170 7.84 7.81 16.24
CA ASP A 170 7.94 7.13 17.54
C ASP A 170 6.58 6.77 18.16
N GLU A 171 5.50 7.33 17.66
CA GLU A 171 4.19 7.22 18.30
C GLU A 171 3.49 5.86 18.12
N ASN A 172 3.84 5.06 17.11
CA ASN A 172 2.90 4.03 16.67
C ASN A 172 3.35 2.57 16.65
N SER A 173 4.59 2.18 16.81
CA SER A 173 4.87 0.75 17.02
C SER A 173 6.32 0.41 17.34
N THR A 174 6.63 0.41 18.58
CA THR A 174 7.90 -0.12 19.10
C THR A 174 8.16 -1.53 18.57
N LEU A 175 7.14 -2.41 18.54
CA LEU A 175 7.30 -3.80 18.10
C LEU A 175 7.61 -3.94 16.61
N LEU A 176 6.87 -3.28 15.72
CA LEU A 176 7.11 -3.34 14.27
C LEU A 176 8.49 -2.75 13.94
N ARG A 177 8.85 -1.65 14.58
CA ARG A 177 10.14 -1.01 14.42
C ARG A 177 11.29 -1.90 14.89
N GLU A 178 11.15 -2.51 16.06
CA GLU A 178 12.11 -3.49 16.58
C GLU A 178 12.28 -4.69 15.66
N LEU A 179 11.17 -5.23 15.12
CA LEU A 179 11.18 -6.32 14.15
C LEU A 179 11.92 -5.94 12.86
N PHE A 180 11.60 -4.76 12.29
CA PHE A 180 12.21 -4.29 11.05
C PHE A 180 13.70 -4.01 11.19
N TYR A 181 14.11 -3.48 12.34
CA TYR A 181 15.52 -3.14 12.58
C TYR A 181 16.29 -4.20 13.36
N GLY A 182 15.69 -5.38 13.62
CA GLY A 182 16.35 -6.50 14.29
C GLY A 182 16.66 -6.26 15.75
N GLN A 183 16.02 -5.28 16.39
CA GLN A 183 16.24 -4.94 17.81
C GLN A 183 15.34 -5.74 18.76
N VAL A 184 14.82 -6.88 18.29
CA VAL A 184 13.95 -7.71 19.13
C VAL A 184 14.77 -8.37 20.21
N ARG A 185 14.82 -7.74 21.37
CA ARG A 185 15.35 -8.37 22.59
C ARG A 185 14.21 -9.09 23.28
N ASP A 186 14.38 -10.40 23.45
CA ASP A 186 13.55 -11.30 24.25
C ASP A 186 12.02 -11.13 24.10
N MET A 187 11.47 -11.74 23.05
CA MET A 187 10.02 -11.89 22.89
C MET A 187 9.43 -12.94 23.83
N GLU A 188 10.26 -13.62 24.63
CA GLU A 188 9.83 -14.57 25.65
C GLU A 188 9.24 -13.81 26.85
N GLY A 189 7.92 -13.89 26.99
CA GLY A 189 7.25 -13.56 28.25
C GLY A 189 6.33 -12.36 28.28
N SER A 190 6.12 -11.61 27.21
CA SER A 190 5.12 -10.55 27.20
C SER A 190 3.84 -10.97 26.49
N SER A 191 3.11 -11.90 27.09
CA SER A 191 1.74 -12.21 26.66
C SER A 191 0.79 -11.11 27.14
N SER A 192 0.66 -10.05 26.36
CA SER A 192 -0.50 -9.18 26.54
C SER A 192 -1.70 -9.89 25.92
N ARG A 193 -2.36 -10.76 26.69
CA ARG A 193 -3.62 -11.36 26.28
C ARG A 193 -4.59 -10.25 25.93
N PRO A 194 -5.21 -10.27 24.74
CA PRO A 194 -6.25 -9.28 24.43
C PRO A 194 -7.36 -9.40 25.49
N ALA A 195 -7.78 -8.27 26.02
CA ALA A 195 -8.72 -8.18 27.14
C ALA A 195 -10.09 -8.89 26.89
N ASN A 196 -10.35 -9.39 25.68
CA ASN A 196 -11.63 -10.01 25.30
C ASN A 196 -11.48 -11.33 24.51
N LEU A 197 -10.57 -12.20 24.91
CA LEU A 197 -10.38 -13.53 24.30
C LEU A 197 -11.68 -14.36 24.27
N GLY A 198 -12.46 -14.33 25.37
CA GLY A 198 -13.73 -15.06 25.47
C GLY A 198 -14.79 -14.57 24.48
N GLY A 199 -14.82 -13.27 24.16
CA GLY A 199 -15.73 -12.70 23.17
C GLY A 199 -15.34 -13.07 21.75
N ILE A 200 -14.03 -13.13 21.46
CA ILE A 200 -13.51 -13.53 20.15
C ILE A 200 -13.74 -15.02 19.92
N GLN A 201 -13.44 -15.87 20.89
CA GLN A 201 -13.71 -17.31 20.83
C GLN A 201 -15.20 -17.63 20.61
N LYS A 202 -16.11 -16.94 21.31
CA LYS A 202 -17.56 -17.08 21.11
C LYS A 202 -18.01 -16.66 19.69
N ARG A 203 -17.46 -15.58 19.15
CA ARG A 203 -17.76 -15.13 17.78
C ARG A 203 -17.26 -16.14 16.73
N LEU A 204 -16.07 -16.68 16.91
CA LEU A 204 -15.51 -17.70 16.02
C LEU A 204 -16.27 -19.02 16.09
N GLN A 205 -16.67 -19.47 17.29
CA GLN A 205 -17.53 -20.62 17.45
C GLN A 205 -18.93 -20.43 16.82
N ALA A 206 -19.48 -19.22 16.88
CA ALA A 206 -20.73 -18.89 16.21
C ALA A 206 -20.58 -18.88 14.67
N GLN A 207 -19.44 -18.43 14.15
CA GLN A 207 -19.13 -18.48 12.72
C GLN A 207 -18.76 -19.87 12.22
N SER A 208 -18.13 -20.71 13.05
CA SER A 208 -17.75 -22.07 12.68
C SER A 208 -18.95 -22.98 12.36
N LYS A 209 -20.13 -22.66 12.91
CA LYS A 209 -21.39 -23.32 12.51
C LYS A 209 -21.76 -23.14 11.04
N HIS A 210 -21.22 -22.12 10.39
CA HIS A 210 -21.47 -21.80 8.97
C HIS A 210 -20.27 -22.12 8.06
N THR A 211 -19.05 -22.23 8.60
CA THR A 211 -17.81 -22.38 7.81
C THR A 211 -17.07 -23.71 8.03
N GLY A 212 -17.58 -24.58 8.89
CA GLY A 212 -16.92 -25.82 9.30
C GLY A 212 -15.96 -25.62 10.49
N GLU A 213 -15.60 -26.73 11.15
CA GLU A 213 -14.66 -26.71 12.26
C GLU A 213 -13.22 -26.54 11.77
N LEU A 214 -12.42 -25.79 12.53
CA LEU A 214 -10.99 -25.68 12.28
C LEU A 214 -10.34 -27.07 12.49
N ASN A 215 -9.47 -27.47 11.58
CA ASN A 215 -8.63 -28.63 11.80
C ASN A 215 -7.59 -28.36 12.91
N SER A 216 -6.92 -29.39 13.41
CA SER A 216 -5.97 -29.28 14.53
C SER A 216 -4.85 -28.24 14.27
N SER A 217 -4.33 -28.19 13.05
CA SER A 217 -3.28 -27.25 12.65
C SER A 217 -3.78 -25.80 12.63
N GLN A 218 -5.00 -25.56 12.12
CA GLN A 218 -5.63 -24.24 12.13
C GLN A 218 -5.96 -23.78 13.56
N ALA A 219 -6.46 -24.67 14.41
CA ALA A 219 -6.75 -24.38 15.80
C ALA A 219 -5.47 -24.02 16.57
N SER A 220 -4.38 -24.77 16.35
CA SER A 220 -3.07 -24.47 16.93
C SER A 220 -2.52 -23.12 16.46
N ALA A 221 -2.57 -22.84 15.16
CA ALA A 221 -2.14 -21.55 14.61
C ALA A 221 -2.94 -20.38 15.18
N PHE A 222 -4.25 -20.55 15.34
CA PHE A 222 -5.12 -19.56 15.97
C PHE A 222 -4.75 -19.35 17.45
N SER A 223 -4.54 -20.40 18.23
CA SER A 223 -4.16 -20.29 19.64
C SER A 223 -2.84 -19.56 19.79
N ASN A 224 -1.83 -19.89 18.96
CA ASN A 224 -0.54 -19.22 18.97
C ASN A 224 -0.67 -17.73 18.62
N ALA A 225 -1.48 -17.39 17.61
CA ALA A 225 -1.71 -15.98 17.24
C ALA A 225 -2.38 -15.18 18.34
N MET A 226 -3.14 -15.81 19.22
CA MET A 226 -3.80 -15.16 20.36
C MET A 226 -2.91 -15.11 21.62
N GLU A 227 -1.91 -15.96 21.72
CA GLU A 227 -1.04 -16.08 22.88
C GLU A 227 0.23 -15.22 22.76
N TYR A 228 0.78 -15.15 21.55
CA TYR A 228 2.05 -14.45 21.31
C TYR A 228 1.84 -13.09 20.65
N ARG A 229 2.67 -12.13 21.01
CA ARG A 229 2.68 -10.76 20.37
C ARG A 229 3.01 -10.82 18.88
N LEU A 230 3.78 -11.82 18.47
CA LEU A 230 4.14 -12.10 17.09
C LEU A 230 3.96 -13.57 16.79
N SER A 231 3.23 -13.89 15.74
CA SER A 231 3.06 -15.27 15.27
C SER A 231 3.25 -15.33 13.76
N LEU A 232 4.01 -16.32 13.30
CA LEU A 232 4.19 -16.61 11.89
C LEU A 232 3.29 -17.78 11.50
N ILE A 233 2.33 -17.54 10.60
CA ILE A 233 1.41 -18.55 10.12
C ILE A 233 1.73 -18.85 8.65
N GLN A 234 2.25 -20.04 8.39
CA GLN A 234 2.54 -20.51 7.04
C GLN A 234 1.51 -21.54 6.59
N GLY A 235 1.08 -21.45 5.36
CA GLY A 235 0.19 -22.45 4.75
C GLY A 235 0.04 -22.21 3.25
N PRO A 236 -0.25 -23.25 2.46
CA PRO A 236 -0.55 -23.14 1.03
C PRO A 236 -1.74 -22.23 0.75
N PRO A 237 -1.93 -21.76 -0.49
CA PRO A 237 -3.15 -21.06 -0.89
C PRO A 237 -4.41 -21.90 -0.60
N GLY A 238 -5.48 -21.25 -0.10
CA GLY A 238 -6.75 -21.94 0.19
C GLY A 238 -6.84 -22.63 1.56
N THR A 239 -5.83 -22.53 2.43
CA THR A 239 -5.84 -23.15 3.78
C THR A 239 -6.54 -22.31 4.86
N GLY A 240 -7.21 -21.19 4.50
CA GLY A 240 -8.00 -20.38 5.44
C GLY A 240 -7.20 -19.49 6.38
N LYS A 241 -5.97 -19.09 5.98
CA LYS A 241 -5.16 -18.13 6.77
C LYS A 241 -5.65 -16.69 6.60
#